data_964e96e304669255ef6b7fd46cd48c80
#
_entry.id   964e96e304669255ef6b7fd46cd48c80
#
_cell.length_a   1.000
_cell.length_b   1.000
_cell.length_c   1.000
_cell.angle_alpha   90.00
_cell.angle_beta   90.00
_cell.angle_gamma   90.00
#
_symmetry.space_group_name_H-M   'P 1'
#
loop_
_entity.id
_entity.type
_entity.pdbx_description
1 polymer ?
#
loop_
_entity_poly.entity_id
_entity_poly.type
_entity_poly.pdbx_seq_one_letter_code
_entity_poly.pdbx_strand_id
1 'polypeptide(L)'
;MNIEDKIPDLVWTKELNCGITVCDGYGNIIYMNDKAILLKHGNLTGKNIFECHNPDSCRIIRHLLETGGQHIYTIEKNGIHKLLYQSAWKEKGIIQGLCEIMVELSEPIPHFIR
;
A
#
# COMPACT_ATOMS: atom_id res chain seq x y z
N MET A 1 -16.89 6.45 -7.26
CA MET A 1 -17.13 5.02 -6.91
C MET A 1 -16.09 4.59 -5.88
N ASN A 2 -16.52 4.03 -4.77
CA ASN A 2 -15.57 3.53 -3.80
C ASN A 2 -15.11 2.12 -4.19
N ILE A 3 -14.05 1.64 -3.57
CA ILE A 3 -13.43 0.36 -3.92
C ILE A 3 -14.35 -0.84 -3.63
N GLU A 4 -15.24 -0.72 -2.64
CA GLU A 4 -16.16 -1.80 -2.27
C GLU A 4 -17.13 -2.13 -3.39
N ASP A 5 -17.46 -1.15 -4.25
CA ASP A 5 -18.30 -1.36 -5.42
C ASP A 5 -17.55 -2.11 -6.52
N LYS A 6 -16.21 -1.98 -6.58
CA LYS A 6 -15.36 -2.65 -7.56
C LYS A 6 -14.90 -4.01 -7.08
N ILE A 7 -14.63 -4.14 -5.78
CA ILE A 7 -14.14 -5.37 -5.15
C ILE A 7 -15.07 -5.68 -3.98
N PRO A 8 -16.22 -6.30 -4.24
CA PRO A 8 -17.23 -6.51 -3.19
C PRO A 8 -16.75 -7.41 -2.06
N ASP A 9 -15.66 -8.14 -2.24
CA ASP A 9 -15.17 -9.13 -1.27
C ASP A 9 -13.87 -8.69 -0.60
N LEU A 10 -13.87 -7.49 0.01
CA LEU A 10 -12.70 -6.97 0.74
C LEU A 10 -12.65 -7.39 2.21
N VAL A 11 -13.69 -8.03 2.73
CA VAL A 11 -13.76 -8.37 4.14
C VAL A 11 -12.58 -9.22 4.61
N TRP A 12 -12.05 -10.08 3.73
CA TRP A 12 -10.92 -10.93 4.05
C TRP A 12 -9.61 -10.16 4.29
N THR A 13 -9.49 -8.93 3.79
CA THR A 13 -8.31 -8.10 3.98
C THR A 13 -8.34 -7.31 5.28
N LYS A 14 -9.53 -7.12 5.86
CA LYS A 14 -9.74 -6.16 6.94
C LYS A 14 -8.86 -6.43 8.16
N GLU A 15 -8.73 -7.69 8.56
CA GLU A 15 -7.98 -8.09 9.75
C GLU A 15 -6.69 -8.85 9.45
N LEU A 16 -6.21 -8.79 8.21
CA LEU A 16 -4.89 -9.36 7.88
C LEU A 16 -3.80 -8.69 8.73
N ASN A 17 -2.80 -9.47 9.12
CA ASN A 17 -1.67 -8.96 9.91
C ASN A 17 -0.58 -8.33 9.03
N CYS A 18 -1.00 -7.61 8.02
CA CYS A 18 -0.17 -6.71 7.23
C CYS A 18 -1.00 -5.47 6.90
N GLY A 19 -0.34 -4.34 6.70
CA GLY A 19 -1.04 -3.11 6.34
C GLY A 19 -1.37 -3.08 4.86
N ILE A 20 -2.62 -2.80 4.51
CA ILE A 20 -3.05 -2.63 3.12
C ILE A 20 -3.67 -1.24 2.98
N THR A 21 -3.11 -0.44 2.08
CA THR A 21 -3.62 0.89 1.74
C THR A 21 -3.81 0.94 0.23
N VAL A 22 -4.97 1.35 -0.22
CA VAL A 22 -5.30 1.44 -1.65
C VAL A 22 -5.69 2.87 -1.99
N CYS A 23 -5.15 3.40 -3.07
CA CYS A 23 -5.56 4.68 -3.61
C CYS A 23 -6.05 4.55 -5.05
N ASP A 24 -6.80 5.56 -5.49
CA ASP A 24 -7.19 5.69 -6.89
C ASP A 24 -6.06 6.27 -7.74
N GLY A 25 -6.31 6.48 -9.03
CA GLY A 25 -5.30 7.00 -9.97
C GLY A 25 -4.86 8.44 -9.71
N TYR A 26 -5.61 9.18 -8.90
CA TYR A 26 -5.27 10.55 -8.50
C TYR A 26 -4.55 10.61 -7.15
N GLY A 27 -4.34 9.46 -6.51
CA GLY A 27 -3.69 9.37 -5.22
C GLY A 27 -4.62 9.51 -4.02
N ASN A 28 -5.93 9.56 -4.23
CA ASN A 28 -6.87 9.61 -3.12
C ASN A 28 -6.96 8.24 -2.45
N ILE A 29 -6.74 8.18 -1.14
CA ILE A 29 -6.81 6.94 -0.38
C ILE A 29 -8.28 6.53 -0.27
N ILE A 30 -8.60 5.35 -0.79
CA ILE A 30 -9.96 4.83 -0.86
C ILE A 30 -10.19 3.64 0.07
N TYR A 31 -9.12 3.02 0.57
CA TYR A 31 -9.23 1.90 1.50
C TYR A 31 -7.98 1.76 2.36
N MET A 32 -8.18 1.46 3.63
CA MET A 32 -7.14 1.03 4.56
C MET A 32 -7.70 -0.08 5.44
N ASN A 33 -6.95 -1.16 5.60
CA ASN A 33 -7.34 -2.19 6.55
C ASN A 33 -6.92 -1.81 7.98
N ASP A 34 -7.32 -2.61 8.97
CA ASP A 34 -7.08 -2.31 10.38
C ASP A 34 -5.59 -2.16 10.70
N LYS A 35 -4.74 -3.03 10.16
CA LYS A 35 -3.29 -2.98 10.40
C LYS A 35 -2.67 -1.72 9.80
N ALA A 36 -3.10 -1.30 8.61
CA ALA A 36 -2.60 -0.06 7.99
C ALA A 36 -2.96 1.15 8.85
N ILE A 37 -4.18 1.21 9.36
CA ILE A 37 -4.63 2.28 10.25
C ILE A 37 -3.77 2.32 11.52
N LEU A 38 -3.49 1.16 12.10
CA LEU A 38 -2.64 1.06 13.29
C LEU A 38 -1.22 1.53 13.00
N LEU A 39 -0.60 1.05 11.92
CA LEU A 39 0.80 1.37 11.58
C LEU A 39 0.98 2.83 11.16
N LYS A 40 -0.02 3.44 10.57
CA LYS A 40 0.03 4.84 10.13
C LYS A 40 -0.57 5.82 11.16
N HIS A 41 -0.95 5.31 12.33
CA HIS A 41 -1.50 6.09 13.45
C HIS A 41 -2.75 6.87 13.08
N GLY A 42 -3.59 6.33 12.22
CA GLY A 42 -4.86 6.93 11.88
C GLY A 42 -5.43 6.46 10.55
N ASN A 43 -6.72 6.67 10.40
CA ASN A 43 -7.41 6.38 9.16
C ASN A 43 -7.28 7.57 8.22
N LEU A 44 -6.53 7.38 7.12
CA LEU A 44 -6.24 8.42 6.13
C LEU A 44 -7.17 8.33 4.92
N THR A 45 -8.20 7.50 4.96
CA THR A 45 -9.18 7.39 3.88
C THR A 45 -9.76 8.76 3.54
N GLY A 46 -9.77 9.11 2.27
CA GLY A 46 -10.19 10.41 1.78
C GLY A 46 -9.06 11.44 1.62
N LYS A 47 -7.91 11.18 2.22
CA LYS A 47 -6.73 12.05 2.03
C LYS A 47 -5.96 11.65 0.79
N ASN A 48 -5.14 12.56 0.28
CA ASN A 48 -4.33 12.33 -0.92
C ASN A 48 -2.90 11.97 -0.54
N ILE A 49 -2.37 10.89 -1.12
CA ILE A 49 -1.03 10.39 -0.80
C ILE A 49 0.06 11.38 -1.18
N PHE A 50 -0.15 12.22 -2.20
CA PHE A 50 0.84 13.21 -2.61
C PHE A 50 1.00 14.35 -1.61
N GLU A 51 0.02 14.54 -0.74
CA GLU A 51 0.10 15.52 0.36
C GLU A 51 0.80 14.95 1.59
N CYS A 52 0.87 13.61 1.70
CA CYS A 52 1.41 12.92 2.88
C CYS A 52 2.86 12.44 2.69
N HIS A 53 3.43 12.57 1.49
CA HIS A 53 4.75 12.05 1.14
C HIS A 53 5.69 13.18 0.71
N ASN A 54 7.00 12.96 0.89
CA ASN A 54 8.01 13.88 0.41
C ASN A 54 8.09 13.87 -1.13
N PRO A 55 8.77 14.85 -1.76
CA PRO A 55 8.85 14.94 -3.22
C PRO A 55 9.44 13.69 -3.89
N ASP A 56 10.44 13.05 -3.29
CA ASP A 56 11.07 11.86 -3.85
C ASP A 56 10.09 10.68 -3.87
N SER A 57 9.37 10.47 -2.78
CA SER A 57 8.34 9.44 -2.69
C SER A 57 7.19 9.70 -3.66
N CYS A 58 6.77 10.96 -3.80
CA CYS A 58 5.74 11.35 -4.77
C CYS A 58 6.16 11.05 -6.21
N ARG A 59 7.43 11.28 -6.54
CA ARG A 59 7.96 10.99 -7.87
C ARG A 59 7.89 9.51 -8.19
N ILE A 60 8.28 8.66 -7.24
CA ILE A 60 8.21 7.21 -7.37
C ILE A 60 6.75 6.76 -7.58
N ILE A 61 5.85 7.26 -6.76
CA ILE A 61 4.42 6.91 -6.85
C ILE A 61 3.84 7.31 -8.20
N ARG A 62 4.15 8.52 -8.69
CA ARG A 62 3.69 8.96 -10.02
C ARG A 62 4.21 8.05 -11.12
N HIS A 63 5.48 7.64 -11.04
CA HIS A 63 6.06 6.72 -12.00
C HIS A 63 5.33 5.36 -12.01
N LEU A 64 4.99 4.83 -10.84
CA LEU A 64 4.23 3.59 -10.75
C LEU A 64 2.84 3.72 -11.35
N LEU A 65 2.16 4.84 -11.10
CA LEU A 65 0.84 5.11 -11.67
C LEU A 65 0.86 5.27 -13.19
N GLU A 66 1.98 5.77 -13.74
CA GLU A 66 2.13 5.94 -15.19
C GLU A 66 2.52 4.62 -15.89
N THR A 67 3.38 3.83 -15.28
CA THR A 67 3.96 2.64 -15.92
C THR A 67 3.28 1.33 -15.55
N GLY A 68 2.56 1.29 -14.43
CA GLY A 68 1.94 0.06 -13.93
C GLY A 68 2.93 -0.88 -13.26
N GLY A 69 4.06 -0.36 -12.78
CA GLY A 69 5.12 -1.15 -12.17
C GLY A 69 4.95 -1.35 -10.67
N GLN A 70 6.03 -1.76 -10.04
CA GLN A 70 6.11 -2.01 -8.61
C GLN A 70 7.40 -1.42 -8.03
N HIS A 71 7.38 -1.16 -6.72
CA HIS A 71 8.53 -0.69 -5.97
C HIS A 71 8.56 -1.40 -4.62
N ILE A 72 9.67 -2.06 -4.32
CA ILE A 72 9.83 -2.82 -3.08
C ILE A 72 11.02 -2.25 -2.33
N TYR A 73 10.83 -1.94 -1.05
CA TYR A 73 11.90 -1.43 -0.21
C TYR A 73 11.67 -1.77 1.25
N THR A 74 12.69 -1.63 2.06
CA THR A 74 12.59 -1.81 3.50
C THR A 74 12.87 -0.51 4.22
N ILE A 75 12.27 -0.36 5.39
CA ILE A 75 12.57 0.72 6.33
C ILE A 75 12.87 0.12 7.70
N GLU A 76 13.63 0.86 8.49
CA GLU A 76 13.88 0.54 9.89
C GLU A 76 13.57 1.76 10.73
N LYS A 77 12.77 1.55 11.77
CA LYS A 77 12.42 2.62 12.72
C LYS A 77 12.28 2.01 14.10
N ASN A 78 13.02 2.55 15.06
CA ASN A 78 13.00 2.07 16.45
C ASN A 78 13.31 0.56 16.56
N GLY A 79 14.23 0.06 15.73
CA GLY A 79 14.59 -1.35 15.71
C GLY A 79 13.60 -2.28 15.03
N ILE A 80 12.51 -1.75 14.52
CA ILE A 80 11.49 -2.53 13.79
C ILE A 80 11.74 -2.39 12.31
N HIS A 81 11.91 -3.52 11.62
CA HIS A 81 12.09 -3.58 10.17
C HIS A 81 10.75 -3.82 9.51
N LYS A 82 10.48 -3.10 8.43
CA LYS A 82 9.25 -3.25 7.64
C LYS A 82 9.60 -3.37 6.16
N LEU A 83 8.91 -4.28 5.49
CA LEU A 83 8.93 -4.37 4.03
C LEU A 83 7.74 -3.59 3.50
N LEU A 84 7.99 -2.71 2.54
CA LEU A 84 6.95 -2.00 1.82
C LEU A 84 6.93 -2.47 0.37
N TYR A 85 5.75 -2.88 -0.06
CA TYR A 85 5.50 -3.31 -1.42
C TYR A 85 4.45 -2.36 -2.02
N GLN A 86 4.86 -1.60 -3.01
CA GLN A 86 3.97 -0.68 -3.72
C GLN A 86 3.78 -1.22 -5.13
N SER A 87 2.55 -1.35 -5.54
CA SER A 87 2.22 -1.82 -6.88
C SER A 87 1.01 -1.07 -7.42
N ALA A 88 1.09 -0.70 -8.69
CA ALA A 88 -0.11 -0.28 -9.40
C ALA A 88 -1.10 -1.44 -9.42
N TRP A 89 -2.38 -1.16 -9.14
CA TRP A 89 -3.43 -2.16 -9.30
C TRP A 89 -4.22 -1.86 -10.56
N LYS A 90 -4.64 -2.93 -11.21
CA LYS A 90 -5.25 -2.86 -12.55
C LYS A 90 -6.56 -3.60 -12.58
N GLU A 91 -7.42 -3.18 -13.49
CA GLU A 91 -8.64 -3.86 -13.84
C GLU A 91 -8.63 -4.04 -15.36
N LYS A 92 -8.64 -5.28 -15.83
CA LYS A 92 -8.54 -5.59 -17.27
C LYS A 92 -7.35 -4.93 -17.95
N GLY A 93 -6.21 -4.88 -17.25
CA GLY A 93 -4.98 -4.28 -17.74
C GLY A 93 -4.88 -2.77 -17.65
N ILE A 94 -5.92 -2.09 -17.19
CA ILE A 94 -5.96 -0.63 -17.06
C ILE A 94 -5.61 -0.23 -15.62
N ILE A 95 -4.64 0.65 -15.46
CA ILE A 95 -4.21 1.14 -14.15
C ILE A 95 -5.34 1.92 -13.49
N GLN A 96 -5.73 1.49 -12.30
CA GLN A 96 -6.78 2.12 -11.50
C GLN A 96 -6.23 2.94 -10.33
N GLY A 97 -5.06 2.60 -9.84
CA GLY A 97 -4.47 3.25 -8.70
C GLY A 97 -3.25 2.50 -8.19
N LEU A 98 -2.94 2.72 -6.92
CA LEU A 98 -1.78 2.11 -6.25
C LEU A 98 -2.24 1.35 -5.01
N CYS A 99 -1.61 0.21 -4.77
CA CYS A 99 -1.76 -0.53 -3.53
C CYS A 99 -0.42 -0.56 -2.80
N GLU A 100 -0.42 -0.26 -1.50
CA GLU A 100 0.74 -0.43 -0.65
C GLU A 100 0.48 -1.52 0.38
N ILE A 101 1.38 -2.48 0.44
CA ILE A 101 1.36 -3.53 1.47
C ILE A 101 2.58 -3.32 2.36
N MET A 102 2.34 -3.23 3.67
CA MET A 102 3.38 -3.02 4.67
C MET A 102 3.43 -4.24 5.59
N VAL A 103 4.58 -4.90 5.63
CA VAL A 103 4.80 -6.10 6.44
C VAL A 103 5.87 -5.83 7.48
N GLU A 104 5.54 -6.03 8.76
CA GLU A 104 6.54 -6.01 9.80
C GLU A 104 7.37 -7.30 9.74
N LEU A 105 8.68 -7.17 9.71
CA LEU A 105 9.59 -8.29 9.58
C LEU A 105 10.11 -8.68 10.95
N SER A 106 9.92 -9.95 11.33
CA SER A 106 10.61 -10.53 12.47
C SER A 106 11.97 -11.06 12.02
N GLU A 107 12.98 -10.90 12.84
CA GLU A 107 14.33 -11.40 12.52
C GLU A 107 14.72 -12.55 13.42
N PRO A 108 15.39 -13.57 12.86
CA PRO A 108 15.69 -13.75 11.44
C PRO A 108 14.47 -14.22 10.65
N ILE A 109 14.40 -13.80 9.38
CA ILE A 109 13.36 -14.28 8.48
C ILE A 109 13.78 -15.66 7.97
N PRO A 110 12.93 -16.70 8.10
CA PRO A 110 13.24 -18.02 7.54
C PRO A 110 13.50 -17.93 6.03
N HIS A 111 14.53 -18.64 5.58
CA HIS A 111 14.92 -18.67 4.18
C HIS A 111 15.11 -20.09 3.74
N PHE A 112 14.53 -20.48 2.63
CA PHE A 112 14.58 -21.84 2.09
C PHE A 112 15.01 -21.80 0.62
N ILE A 113 15.94 -22.67 0.26
CA ILE A 113 16.30 -22.91 -1.13
C ILE A 113 15.55 -24.17 -1.57
N ARG A 114 14.72 -24.03 -2.60
CA ARG A 114 13.87 -25.13 -3.05
C ARG A 114 14.07 -25.44 -4.51
#